data_cf0ed058fa3d18f4f9624a148ced3a64
#
_entry.id   cf0ed058fa3d18f4f9624a148ced3a64
#
_cell.length_a   1.000
_cell.length_b   1.000
_cell.length_c   1.000
_cell.angle_alpha   90.00
_cell.angle_beta   90.00
_cell.angle_gamma   90.00
#
_symmetry.space_group_name_H-M   'P 1'
#
loop_
_entity.id
_entity.type
_entity.pdbx_description
1 polymer ?
#
loop_
_entity_poly.entity_id
_entity_poly.type
_entity_poly.pdbx_seq_one_letter_code
_entity_poly.pdbx_strand_id
1 'polypeptide(L)'
;MKNELSGMKAFVTVAELGSFSKAAEQLSLSQPALTKKIKKIESHLNIALFERTTRKLALTQAGKILLPKAKALICSLDAAIFNLNDSTSQLHDTVTLSCIPTAVFYFLPRAIVQFNKNYPNIKVRIYEQGIETCMNSVRKGEVDFGINMNFITYPDIDFIPLVNEPFVLACRQDHPLACRKLVEWRELVSQTLIGVRKSSGNRQLIEKCLADKPWRLDWFYEVRHLSTSLGLVEAGLGVSALPCLAMPHSGNSTVVSVPLVEPVIRRTLGMIRVKNRPLSAAAERLASLLLLMWTDEAGALWRNVVDATHNT
;
A
#
# COMPACT_ATOMS: atom_id res chain seq x y z
N MET A 1 26.23 16.17 -13.61
CA MET A 1 25.86 14.88 -12.97
C MET A 1 25.81 14.93 -11.45
N LYS A 2 26.88 15.18 -10.67
CA LYS A 2 26.82 15.15 -9.19
C LYS A 2 25.82 16.16 -8.58
N ASN A 3 25.63 17.30 -9.22
CA ASN A 3 24.70 18.36 -8.78
C ASN A 3 23.21 18.08 -9.13
N GLU A 4 22.95 17.38 -10.23
CA GLU A 4 21.59 17.07 -10.70
C GLU A 4 20.93 16.00 -9.85
N LEU A 5 21.67 14.96 -9.51
CA LEU A 5 21.19 13.92 -8.61
C LEU A 5 20.89 14.44 -7.21
N SER A 6 21.76 15.30 -6.67
CA SER A 6 21.52 15.93 -5.36
C SER A 6 20.30 16.84 -5.37
N GLY A 7 20.00 17.47 -6.50
CA GLY A 7 18.81 18.27 -6.66
C GLY A 7 17.55 17.40 -6.85
N MET A 8 17.64 16.26 -7.55
CA MET A 8 16.53 15.30 -7.66
C MET A 8 16.18 14.71 -6.28
N LYS A 9 17.18 14.32 -5.47
CA LYS A 9 16.94 13.90 -4.08
C LYS A 9 16.25 15.01 -3.28
N ALA A 10 16.71 16.27 -3.41
CA ALA A 10 16.07 17.40 -2.77
C ALA A 10 14.60 17.59 -3.21
N PHE A 11 14.32 17.50 -4.51
CA PHE A 11 12.96 17.59 -5.06
C PHE A 11 12.04 16.51 -4.49
N VAL A 12 12.48 15.25 -4.52
CA VAL A 12 11.69 14.11 -4.01
C VAL A 12 11.41 14.28 -2.52
N THR A 13 12.42 14.60 -1.70
CA THR A 13 12.26 14.74 -0.26
C THR A 13 11.29 15.90 0.10
N VAL A 14 11.37 17.03 -0.61
CA VAL A 14 10.43 18.15 -0.39
C VAL A 14 9.01 17.77 -0.80
N ALA A 15 8.85 17.04 -1.91
CA ALA A 15 7.55 16.59 -2.38
C ALA A 15 6.88 15.60 -1.42
N GLU A 16 7.66 14.69 -0.81
CA GLU A 16 7.17 13.69 0.14
C GLU A 16 6.78 14.29 1.49
N LEU A 17 7.62 15.19 2.01
CA LEU A 17 7.39 15.80 3.32
C LEU A 17 6.41 16.98 3.28
N GLY A 18 6.12 17.51 2.11
CA GLY A 18 5.28 18.70 1.94
C GLY A 18 5.85 19.95 2.65
N SER A 19 7.16 19.97 2.97
CA SER A 19 7.80 21.03 3.76
C SER A 19 9.27 21.17 3.41
N PHE A 20 9.67 22.38 3.03
CA PHE A 20 11.09 22.71 2.80
C PHE A 20 11.93 22.63 4.07
N SER A 21 11.37 23.02 5.22
CA SER A 21 12.10 23.00 6.50
C SER A 21 12.39 21.56 6.95
N LYS A 22 11.36 20.67 6.95
CA LYS A 22 11.51 19.25 7.30
C LYS A 22 12.46 18.52 6.33
N ALA A 23 12.36 18.84 5.04
CA ALA A 23 13.22 18.23 4.03
C ALA A 23 14.68 18.70 4.17
N ALA A 24 14.91 19.94 4.55
CA ALA A 24 16.25 20.45 4.81
C ALA A 24 16.88 19.75 6.01
N GLU A 25 16.13 19.57 7.10
CA GLU A 25 16.55 18.82 8.28
C GLU A 25 16.92 17.37 7.92
N GLN A 26 16.04 16.66 7.21
CA GLN A 26 16.27 15.27 6.80
C GLN A 26 17.51 15.12 5.91
N LEU A 27 17.80 16.11 5.05
CA LEU A 27 18.95 16.10 4.16
C LEU A 27 20.22 16.72 4.77
N SER A 28 20.18 17.11 6.05
CA SER A 28 21.27 17.79 6.75
C SER A 28 21.74 19.04 6.01
N LEU A 29 20.80 19.83 5.48
CA LEU A 29 21.03 21.07 4.74
C LEU A 29 20.34 22.26 5.43
N SER A 30 20.82 23.47 5.17
CA SER A 30 20.04 24.66 5.49
C SER A 30 18.89 24.83 4.49
N GLN A 31 17.74 25.37 4.92
CA GLN A 31 16.60 25.61 4.03
C GLN A 31 16.95 26.49 2.82
N PRO A 32 17.79 27.56 2.92
CA PRO A 32 18.26 28.29 1.75
C PRO A 32 19.07 27.44 0.77
N ALA A 33 19.94 26.55 1.27
CA ALA A 33 20.72 25.64 0.44
C ALA A 33 19.84 24.65 -0.31
N LEU A 34 18.82 24.07 0.36
CA LEU A 34 17.83 23.20 -0.26
C LEU A 34 17.04 23.93 -1.35
N THR A 35 16.56 25.14 -1.05
CA THR A 35 15.82 25.97 -2.02
C THR A 35 16.68 26.29 -3.25
N LYS A 36 17.98 26.58 -3.06
CA LYS A 36 18.91 26.83 -4.17
C LYS A 36 19.09 25.57 -5.05
N LYS A 37 19.14 24.38 -4.45
CA LYS A 37 19.23 23.11 -5.20
C LYS A 37 17.99 22.87 -6.08
N ILE A 38 16.81 23.11 -5.55
CA ILE A 38 15.55 22.96 -6.30
C ILE A 38 15.45 23.99 -7.41
N LYS A 39 15.74 25.27 -7.11
CA LYS A 39 15.77 26.31 -8.15
C LYS A 39 16.73 25.97 -9.30
N LYS A 40 17.88 25.37 -8.97
CA LYS A 40 18.86 24.97 -9.99
C LYS A 40 18.33 23.89 -10.93
N ILE A 41 17.58 22.91 -10.41
CA ILE A 41 16.92 21.91 -11.25
C ILE A 41 15.81 22.53 -12.09
N GLU A 42 14.92 23.33 -11.49
CA GLU A 42 13.86 24.02 -12.19
C GLU A 42 14.41 24.87 -13.34
N SER A 43 15.52 25.59 -13.10
CA SER A 43 16.21 26.37 -14.12
C SER A 43 16.83 25.50 -15.22
N HIS A 44 17.41 24.35 -14.86
CA HIS A 44 18.00 23.41 -15.84
C HIS A 44 16.93 22.78 -16.74
N LEU A 45 15.78 22.45 -16.18
CA LEU A 45 14.64 21.91 -16.89
C LEU A 45 13.80 22.98 -17.60
N ASN A 46 14.04 24.25 -17.29
CA ASN A 46 13.22 25.40 -17.68
C ASN A 46 11.72 25.22 -17.36
N ILE A 47 11.42 24.51 -16.26
CA ILE A 47 10.08 24.17 -15.80
C ILE A 47 10.02 24.28 -14.27
N ALA A 48 8.99 24.93 -13.73
CA ALA A 48 8.72 24.93 -12.31
C ALA A 48 8.14 23.57 -11.86
N LEU A 49 8.65 23.01 -10.75
CA LEU A 49 8.21 21.74 -10.18
C LEU A 49 7.26 21.95 -8.99
N PHE A 50 7.37 23.10 -8.32
CA PHE A 50 6.50 23.47 -7.21
C PHE A 50 5.73 24.77 -7.51
N GLU A 51 4.46 24.77 -7.10
CA GLU A 51 3.64 25.98 -7.06
C GLU A 51 4.04 26.79 -5.81
N ARG A 52 4.40 28.05 -6.02
CA ARG A 52 4.81 28.97 -4.94
C ARG A 52 3.62 29.83 -4.53
N THR A 53 2.71 29.26 -3.75
CA THR A 53 1.71 30.08 -3.06
C THR A 53 2.08 30.23 -1.59
N THR A 54 1.75 31.38 -1.00
CA THR A 54 2.10 31.74 0.39
C THR A 54 1.40 30.86 1.45
N ARG A 55 0.47 29.98 1.03
CA ARG A 55 -0.37 29.18 1.95
C ARG A 55 -0.20 27.68 1.90
N LYS A 56 0.28 27.12 0.78
CA LYS A 56 0.49 25.64 0.65
C LYS A 56 1.59 25.35 -0.37
N LEU A 57 2.44 24.38 -0.05
CA LEU A 57 3.38 23.77 -1.00
C LEU A 57 2.63 22.73 -1.83
N ALA A 58 2.55 22.94 -3.14
CA ALA A 58 1.93 22.00 -4.07
C ALA A 58 2.89 21.72 -5.23
N LEU A 59 2.74 20.53 -5.84
CA LEU A 59 3.44 20.18 -7.07
C LEU A 59 2.70 20.76 -8.28
N THR A 60 3.47 21.31 -9.23
CA THR A 60 2.95 21.60 -10.57
C THR A 60 2.60 20.30 -11.30
N GLN A 61 1.94 20.40 -12.45
CA GLN A 61 1.69 19.22 -13.30
C GLN A 61 3.00 18.55 -13.72
N ALA A 62 4.03 19.32 -14.04
CA ALA A 62 5.37 18.82 -14.34
C ALA A 62 6.00 18.12 -13.13
N GLY A 63 5.85 18.68 -11.94
CA GLY A 63 6.30 18.05 -10.69
C GLY A 63 5.63 16.71 -10.41
N LYS A 64 4.32 16.61 -10.65
CA LYS A 64 3.55 15.35 -10.51
C LYS A 64 4.03 14.27 -11.49
N ILE A 65 4.36 14.64 -12.72
CA ILE A 65 4.89 13.72 -13.73
C ILE A 65 6.33 13.29 -13.42
N LEU A 66 7.16 14.22 -12.93
CA LEU A 66 8.57 13.96 -12.65
C LEU A 66 8.76 13.13 -11.38
N LEU A 67 7.92 13.31 -10.36
CA LEU A 67 8.10 12.70 -9.03
C LEU A 67 8.27 11.16 -9.08
N PRO A 68 7.39 10.37 -9.71
CA PRO A 68 7.56 8.92 -9.76
C PRO A 68 8.83 8.52 -10.52
N LYS A 69 9.16 9.22 -11.61
CA LYS A 69 10.35 8.95 -12.40
C LYS A 69 11.64 9.26 -11.63
N ALA A 70 11.68 10.37 -10.92
CA ALA A 70 12.80 10.76 -10.08
C ALA A 70 13.03 9.77 -8.93
N LYS A 71 11.96 9.30 -8.29
CA LYS A 71 12.02 8.23 -7.27
C LYS A 71 12.62 6.94 -7.82
N ALA A 72 12.13 6.47 -8.96
CA ALA A 72 12.63 5.26 -9.61
C ALA A 72 14.12 5.37 -9.95
N LEU A 73 14.58 6.50 -10.49
CA LEU A 73 15.99 6.74 -10.81
C LEU A 73 16.89 6.76 -9.57
N ILE A 74 16.44 7.41 -8.49
CA ILE A 74 17.19 7.45 -7.22
C ILE A 74 17.31 6.03 -6.64
N CYS A 75 16.23 5.27 -6.62
CA CYS A 75 16.21 3.88 -6.15
C CYS A 75 17.19 3.00 -6.97
N SER A 76 17.17 3.12 -8.30
CA SER A 76 18.07 2.37 -9.19
C SER A 76 19.54 2.74 -8.97
N LEU A 77 19.85 4.00 -8.72
CA LEU A 77 21.21 4.44 -8.44
C LEU A 77 21.68 3.96 -7.07
N ASP A 78 20.85 4.09 -6.03
CA ASP A 78 21.19 3.59 -4.71
C ASP A 78 21.38 2.07 -4.72
N ALA A 79 20.64 1.32 -5.57
CA ALA A 79 20.84 -0.09 -5.84
C ALA A 79 22.23 -0.36 -6.47
N ALA A 80 22.60 0.41 -7.49
CA ALA A 80 23.89 0.24 -8.16
C ALA A 80 25.09 0.51 -7.22
N ILE A 81 24.99 1.56 -6.39
CA ILE A 81 26.02 1.89 -5.38
C ILE A 81 26.12 0.78 -4.32
N PHE A 82 24.98 0.24 -3.88
CA PHE A 82 24.98 -0.85 -2.91
C PHE A 82 25.69 -2.10 -3.46
N ASN A 83 25.35 -2.51 -4.67
CA ASN A 83 25.95 -3.67 -5.31
C ASN A 83 27.49 -3.53 -5.47
N LEU A 84 28.02 -2.31 -5.60
CA LEU A 84 29.45 -2.04 -5.60
C LEU A 84 30.09 -2.18 -4.21
N ASN A 85 29.38 -1.78 -3.16
CA ASN A 85 29.86 -1.85 -1.78
C ASN A 85 29.72 -3.26 -1.16
N ASP A 86 28.81 -4.08 -1.68
CA ASP A 86 28.49 -5.42 -1.18
C ASP A 86 29.61 -6.45 -1.48
N SER A 87 30.53 -6.10 -2.36
CA SER A 87 31.73 -6.93 -2.62
C SER A 87 32.65 -7.06 -1.39
N THR A 88 32.40 -6.34 -0.31
CA THR A 88 33.27 -6.25 0.87
C THR A 88 32.63 -6.55 2.22
N SER A 89 31.30 -6.76 2.31
CA SER A 89 30.63 -7.01 3.60
C SER A 89 29.58 -8.12 3.53
N GLN A 90 29.90 -9.29 4.04
CA GLN A 90 29.03 -10.47 4.26
C GLN A 90 28.01 -10.27 5.42
N LEU A 91 27.47 -9.09 5.64
CA LEU A 91 26.58 -8.82 6.77
C LEU A 91 25.20 -8.35 6.30
N HIS A 92 24.20 -9.24 6.47
CA HIS A 92 22.77 -9.07 6.29
C HIS A 92 22.18 -9.31 4.89
N ASP A 93 22.40 -10.51 4.36
CA ASP A 93 21.78 -11.00 3.11
C ASP A 93 20.30 -11.36 3.26
N THR A 94 19.64 -10.97 4.32
CA THR A 94 18.24 -11.37 4.56
C THR A 94 17.42 -10.20 5.06
N VAL A 95 16.32 -9.91 4.36
CA VAL A 95 15.24 -9.03 4.84
C VAL A 95 14.12 -9.89 5.37
N THR A 96 13.66 -9.60 6.58
CA THR A 96 12.59 -10.32 7.24
C THR A 96 11.41 -9.39 7.46
N LEU A 97 10.24 -9.77 6.94
CA LEU A 97 9.04 -8.98 7.12
C LEU A 97 7.85 -9.85 7.56
N SER A 98 6.96 -9.25 8.33
CA SER A 98 5.67 -9.84 8.67
C SER A 98 4.56 -9.12 7.92
N CYS A 99 3.57 -9.84 7.41
CA CYS A 99 2.43 -9.20 6.79
C CYS A 99 1.14 -9.99 6.93
N ILE A 100 0.03 -9.27 6.84
CA ILE A 100 -1.28 -9.89 6.81
C ILE A 100 -1.47 -10.66 5.48
N PRO A 101 -2.27 -11.75 5.48
CA PRO A 101 -2.41 -12.65 4.32
C PRO A 101 -2.73 -11.94 2.99
N THR A 102 -3.59 -10.93 3.02
CA THR A 102 -3.97 -10.20 1.80
C THR A 102 -2.81 -9.41 1.17
N ALA A 103 -1.91 -8.86 1.97
CA ALA A 103 -0.74 -8.15 1.45
C ALA A 103 0.25 -9.12 0.82
N VAL A 104 0.44 -10.30 1.43
CA VAL A 104 1.32 -11.35 0.89
C VAL A 104 0.85 -11.82 -0.48
N PHE A 105 -0.44 -12.08 -0.63
CA PHE A 105 -0.96 -12.76 -1.81
C PHE A 105 -1.10 -11.84 -3.02
N TYR A 106 -1.55 -10.59 -2.82
CA TYR A 106 -1.98 -9.74 -3.94
C TYR A 106 -0.98 -8.66 -4.32
N PHE A 107 -0.14 -8.22 -3.41
CA PHE A 107 0.73 -7.08 -3.65
C PHE A 107 2.24 -7.41 -3.54
N LEU A 108 2.64 -8.05 -2.46
CA LEU A 108 4.05 -8.30 -2.14
C LEU A 108 4.82 -9.05 -3.26
N PRO A 109 4.23 -10.03 -3.98
CA PRO A 109 4.94 -10.75 -5.03
C PRO A 109 5.52 -9.85 -6.12
N ARG A 110 4.77 -8.83 -6.56
CA ARG A 110 5.25 -7.89 -7.59
C ARG A 110 6.43 -7.05 -7.09
N ALA A 111 6.33 -6.57 -5.85
CA ALA A 111 7.43 -5.83 -5.23
C ALA A 111 8.68 -6.68 -5.07
N ILE A 112 8.54 -7.95 -4.67
CA ILE A 112 9.67 -8.88 -4.54
C ILE A 112 10.30 -9.20 -5.89
N VAL A 113 9.52 -9.39 -6.95
CA VAL A 113 10.06 -9.58 -8.31
C VAL A 113 10.92 -8.38 -8.71
N GLN A 114 10.45 -7.17 -8.47
CA GLN A 114 11.21 -5.95 -8.79
C GLN A 114 12.44 -5.79 -7.87
N PHE A 115 12.29 -6.13 -6.59
CA PHE A 115 13.40 -6.11 -5.63
C PHE A 115 14.50 -7.10 -6.02
N ASN A 116 14.12 -8.33 -6.35
CA ASN A 116 15.07 -9.38 -6.72
C ASN A 116 15.84 -9.08 -8.01
N LYS A 117 15.22 -8.36 -8.97
CA LYS A 117 15.95 -7.89 -10.18
C LYS A 117 17.10 -6.96 -9.81
N ASN A 118 16.94 -6.12 -8.80
CA ASN A 118 17.93 -5.15 -8.37
C ASN A 118 18.92 -5.73 -7.35
N TYR A 119 18.48 -6.71 -6.54
CA TYR A 119 19.23 -7.29 -5.42
C TYR A 119 19.10 -8.82 -5.39
N PRO A 120 19.65 -9.55 -6.37
CA PRO A 120 19.42 -10.99 -6.54
C PRO A 120 19.98 -11.85 -5.40
N ASN A 121 20.95 -11.34 -4.65
CA ASN A 121 21.60 -12.05 -3.56
C ASN A 121 20.93 -11.83 -2.19
N ILE A 122 19.96 -10.91 -2.08
CA ILE A 122 19.27 -10.65 -0.81
C ILE A 122 18.11 -11.62 -0.66
N LYS A 123 18.14 -12.41 0.41
CA LYS A 123 17.03 -13.30 0.78
C LYS A 123 15.91 -12.50 1.39
N VAL A 124 14.66 -12.83 1.04
CA VAL A 124 13.47 -12.24 1.65
C VAL A 124 12.72 -13.32 2.40
N ARG A 125 12.52 -13.14 3.71
CA ARG A 125 11.70 -14.00 4.56
C ARG A 125 10.40 -13.30 4.89
N ILE A 126 9.27 -13.97 4.63
CA ILE A 126 7.94 -13.44 4.83
C ILE A 126 7.22 -14.28 5.86
N TYR A 127 6.75 -13.64 6.93
CA TYR A 127 5.88 -14.27 7.92
C TYR A 127 4.44 -13.80 7.69
N GLU A 128 3.60 -14.71 7.22
CA GLU A 128 2.17 -14.46 7.08
C GLU A 128 1.50 -14.60 8.45
N GLN A 129 1.03 -13.49 8.99
CA GLN A 129 0.51 -13.41 10.36
C GLN A 129 -0.78 -12.58 10.43
N GLY A 130 -1.57 -12.81 11.49
CA GLY A 130 -2.70 -11.94 11.81
C GLY A 130 -2.21 -10.57 12.33
N ILE A 131 -3.14 -9.59 12.38
CA ILE A 131 -2.87 -8.18 12.72
C ILE A 131 -2.04 -8.06 14.01
N GLU A 132 -2.49 -8.69 15.09
CA GLU A 132 -1.88 -8.57 16.41
C GLU A 132 -0.50 -9.26 16.46
N THR A 133 -0.37 -10.44 15.89
CA THR A 133 0.90 -11.18 15.83
C THR A 133 1.93 -10.43 14.98
N CYS A 134 1.54 -9.91 13.83
CA CYS A 134 2.38 -9.08 12.98
C CYS A 134 2.89 -7.84 13.74
N MET A 135 2.02 -7.14 14.45
CA MET A 135 2.38 -6.00 15.28
C MET A 135 3.39 -6.37 16.37
N ASN A 136 3.16 -7.49 17.06
CA ASN A 136 4.05 -7.96 18.13
C ASN A 136 5.42 -8.39 17.59
N SER A 137 5.49 -9.06 16.44
CA SER A 137 6.76 -9.44 15.82
C SER A 137 7.60 -8.21 15.45
N VAL A 138 6.98 -7.14 14.94
CA VAL A 138 7.67 -5.87 14.68
C VAL A 138 8.18 -5.23 15.97
N ARG A 139 7.34 -5.13 17.00
CA ARG A 139 7.70 -4.52 18.28
C ARG A 139 8.86 -5.24 18.97
N LYS A 140 8.87 -6.57 18.94
CA LYS A 140 9.95 -7.38 19.50
C LYS A 140 11.22 -7.36 18.65
N GLY A 141 11.16 -6.84 17.41
CA GLY A 141 12.27 -6.85 16.48
C GLY A 141 12.60 -8.25 15.92
N GLU A 142 11.62 -9.13 15.89
CA GLU A 142 11.71 -10.44 15.24
C GLU A 142 11.72 -10.32 13.72
N VAL A 143 11.23 -9.19 13.21
CA VAL A 143 11.22 -8.79 11.80
C VAL A 143 11.68 -7.34 11.63
N ASP A 144 12.18 -6.99 10.45
CA ASP A 144 12.63 -5.64 10.13
C ASP A 144 11.47 -4.65 10.13
N PHE A 145 10.37 -4.99 9.45
CA PHE A 145 9.14 -4.21 9.39
C PHE A 145 7.93 -5.11 9.13
N GLY A 146 6.73 -4.54 9.19
CA GLY A 146 5.50 -5.26 8.87
C GLY A 146 4.61 -4.52 7.88
N ILE A 147 3.67 -5.25 7.27
CA ILE A 147 2.55 -4.69 6.49
C ILE A 147 1.26 -5.09 7.16
N ASN A 148 0.52 -4.10 7.63
CA ASN A 148 -0.63 -4.35 8.51
C ASN A 148 -1.77 -3.36 8.24
N MET A 149 -2.94 -3.63 8.80
CA MET A 149 -4.05 -2.69 8.85
C MET A 149 -3.84 -1.67 9.98
N ASN A 150 -4.31 -0.44 9.78
CA ASN A 150 -4.39 0.57 10.83
C ASN A 150 -5.57 0.28 11.78
N PHE A 151 -5.45 -0.79 12.54
CA PHE A 151 -6.51 -1.25 13.45
C PHE A 151 -6.16 -0.98 14.92
N ILE A 152 -4.89 -1.10 15.28
CA ILE A 152 -4.36 -0.89 16.63
C ILE A 152 -3.19 0.07 16.53
N THR A 153 -3.22 1.13 17.34
CA THR A 153 -2.14 2.12 17.41
C THR A 153 -1.31 1.89 18.67
N TYR A 154 0.01 1.82 18.50
CA TYR A 154 0.97 1.73 19.60
C TYR A 154 1.89 2.96 19.58
N PRO A 155 2.23 3.54 20.75
CA PRO A 155 3.08 4.74 20.82
C PRO A 155 4.50 4.55 20.26
N ASP A 156 5.00 3.31 20.32
CA ASP A 156 6.33 2.88 19.88
C ASP A 156 6.39 2.43 18.41
N ILE A 157 5.27 2.48 17.68
CA ILE A 157 5.18 2.07 16.27
C ILE A 157 4.84 3.25 15.38
N ASP A 158 5.57 3.37 14.27
CA ASP A 158 5.19 4.21 13.14
C ASP A 158 4.31 3.40 12.19
N PHE A 159 3.18 3.99 11.80
CA PHE A 159 2.33 3.49 10.74
C PHE A 159 2.43 4.41 9.52
N ILE A 160 2.95 3.90 8.42
CA ILE A 160 3.08 4.64 7.16
C ILE A 160 2.00 4.12 6.21
N PRO A 161 0.95 4.90 5.92
CA PRO A 161 -0.14 4.44 5.06
C PRO A 161 0.36 4.17 3.65
N LEU A 162 -0.04 3.05 3.09
CA LEU A 162 0.29 2.61 1.74
C LEU A 162 -0.94 2.68 0.83
N VAL A 163 -2.02 2.02 1.22
CA VAL A 163 -3.25 1.96 0.42
C VAL A 163 -4.49 2.10 1.29
N ASN A 164 -5.47 2.83 0.78
CA ASN A 164 -6.82 2.89 1.33
C ASN A 164 -7.80 2.31 0.31
N GLU A 165 -8.31 1.11 0.57
CA GLU A 165 -9.15 0.34 -0.35
C GLU A 165 -10.55 0.09 0.20
N PRO A 166 -11.60 0.05 -0.65
CA PRO A 166 -12.94 -0.30 -0.24
C PRO A 166 -13.11 -1.81 -0.14
N PHE A 167 -14.17 -2.21 0.56
CA PHE A 167 -14.75 -3.54 0.40
C PHE A 167 -15.69 -3.56 -0.80
N VAL A 168 -15.66 -4.67 -1.53
CA VAL A 168 -16.52 -4.95 -2.67
C VAL A 168 -17.24 -6.28 -2.45
N LEU A 169 -18.38 -6.46 -3.09
CA LEU A 169 -19.04 -7.76 -3.21
C LEU A 169 -18.27 -8.60 -4.22
N ALA A 170 -17.84 -9.78 -3.81
CA ALA A 170 -17.35 -10.84 -4.70
C ALA A 170 -18.49 -11.83 -4.95
N CYS A 171 -18.86 -12.02 -6.20
CA CYS A 171 -19.86 -13.00 -6.62
C CYS A 171 -19.47 -13.59 -7.99
N ARG A 172 -20.06 -14.73 -8.33
CA ARG A 172 -19.90 -15.29 -9.68
C ARG A 172 -20.55 -14.39 -10.73
N GLN A 173 -20.01 -14.40 -11.94
CA GLN A 173 -20.56 -13.60 -13.06
C GLN A 173 -22.01 -13.97 -13.45
N ASP A 174 -22.48 -15.18 -13.14
CA ASP A 174 -23.86 -15.63 -13.35
C ASP A 174 -24.80 -15.32 -12.15
N HIS A 175 -24.29 -14.71 -11.08
CA HIS A 175 -25.09 -14.33 -9.92
C HIS A 175 -25.97 -13.10 -10.24
N PRO A 176 -27.22 -13.01 -9.73
CA PRO A 176 -28.11 -11.88 -10.01
C PRO A 176 -27.53 -10.49 -9.65
N LEU A 177 -26.65 -10.43 -8.64
CA LEU A 177 -25.99 -9.18 -8.24
C LEU A 177 -24.80 -8.80 -9.13
N ALA A 178 -24.32 -9.69 -9.98
CA ALA A 178 -23.13 -9.45 -10.82
C ALA A 178 -23.33 -8.35 -11.88
N CYS A 179 -24.56 -8.19 -12.36
CA CYS A 179 -24.91 -7.16 -13.36
C CYS A 179 -25.28 -5.80 -12.74
N ARG A 180 -25.27 -5.70 -11.39
CA ARG A 180 -25.60 -4.44 -10.70
C ARG A 180 -24.42 -3.47 -10.75
N LYS A 181 -24.69 -2.18 -10.91
CA LYS A 181 -23.66 -1.13 -10.82
C LYS A 181 -23.11 -0.97 -9.41
N LEU A 182 -23.97 -1.16 -8.41
CA LEU A 182 -23.65 -1.13 -6.98
C LEU A 182 -24.63 -2.00 -6.20
N VAL A 183 -24.26 -2.41 -4.99
CA VAL A 183 -25.06 -3.20 -4.07
C VAL A 183 -24.99 -2.57 -2.67
N GLU A 184 -26.10 -2.44 -2.01
CA GLU A 184 -26.14 -1.99 -0.62
C GLU A 184 -25.88 -3.17 0.33
N TRP A 185 -25.21 -2.90 1.47
CA TRP A 185 -24.96 -3.93 2.48
C TRP A 185 -26.24 -4.63 2.97
N ARG A 186 -27.37 -3.92 3.00
CA ARG A 186 -28.67 -4.51 3.41
C ARG A 186 -29.15 -5.61 2.47
N GLU A 187 -28.80 -5.54 1.18
CA GLU A 187 -29.18 -6.55 0.20
C GLU A 187 -28.48 -7.90 0.45
N LEU A 188 -27.34 -7.87 1.18
CA LEU A 188 -26.61 -9.06 1.55
C LEU A 188 -27.27 -9.87 2.66
N VAL A 189 -28.25 -9.31 3.38
CA VAL A 189 -29.00 -10.02 4.45
C VAL A 189 -29.72 -11.26 3.91
N SER A 190 -30.18 -11.20 2.64
CA SER A 190 -30.89 -12.30 1.98
C SER A 190 -29.96 -13.26 1.22
N GLN A 191 -28.64 -13.05 1.28
CA GLN A 191 -27.67 -13.84 0.53
C GLN A 191 -26.97 -14.88 1.43
N THR A 192 -26.52 -15.99 0.81
CA THR A 192 -25.61 -16.92 1.49
C THR A 192 -24.23 -16.29 1.57
N LEU A 193 -23.88 -15.77 2.75
CA LEU A 193 -22.63 -15.06 2.95
C LEU A 193 -21.49 -15.97 3.36
N ILE A 194 -20.35 -15.78 2.68
CA ILE A 194 -19.07 -16.40 2.99
C ILE A 194 -18.18 -15.34 3.63
N GLY A 195 -17.81 -15.53 4.88
CA GLY A 195 -17.00 -14.57 5.62
C GLY A 195 -15.73 -15.16 6.22
N VAL A 196 -14.82 -14.29 6.59
CA VAL A 196 -13.67 -14.67 7.42
C VAL A 196 -14.08 -14.68 8.91
N ARG A 197 -13.31 -15.39 9.73
CA ARG A 197 -13.56 -15.53 11.18
C ARG A 197 -13.72 -14.17 11.89
N LYS A 198 -14.48 -14.16 12.98
CA LYS A 198 -14.65 -12.97 13.86
C LYS A 198 -13.34 -12.35 14.33
N SER A 199 -12.28 -13.15 14.53
CA SER A 199 -10.95 -12.64 14.90
C SER A 199 -10.22 -11.93 13.76
N SER A 200 -10.72 -11.96 12.53
CA SER A 200 -10.14 -11.23 11.42
C SER A 200 -10.44 -9.73 11.51
N GLY A 201 -9.42 -8.89 11.35
CA GLY A 201 -9.61 -7.44 11.32
C GLY A 201 -10.55 -6.96 10.21
N ASN A 202 -10.63 -7.66 9.08
CA ASN A 202 -11.61 -7.37 8.02
C ASN A 202 -13.03 -7.55 8.52
N ARG A 203 -13.30 -8.66 9.20
CA ARG A 203 -14.61 -8.95 9.76
C ARG A 203 -14.99 -7.95 10.86
N GLN A 204 -14.08 -7.67 11.77
CA GLN A 204 -14.28 -6.72 12.86
C GLN A 204 -14.55 -5.30 12.32
N LEU A 205 -13.85 -4.88 11.26
CA LEU A 205 -14.06 -3.58 10.63
C LEU A 205 -15.47 -3.49 10.01
N ILE A 206 -15.91 -4.49 9.26
CA ILE A 206 -17.25 -4.55 8.68
C ILE A 206 -18.31 -4.50 9.77
N GLU A 207 -18.21 -5.36 10.79
CA GLU A 207 -19.16 -5.42 11.90
C GLU A 207 -19.23 -4.11 12.68
N LYS A 208 -18.07 -3.46 12.91
CA LYS A 208 -17.99 -2.15 13.55
C LYS A 208 -18.70 -1.07 12.74
N CYS A 209 -18.46 -1.02 11.43
CA CYS A 209 -19.09 -0.01 10.55
C CYS A 209 -20.60 -0.21 10.37
N LEU A 210 -21.08 -1.44 10.56
CA LEU A 210 -22.50 -1.79 10.43
C LEU A 210 -23.22 -1.94 11.78
N ALA A 211 -22.55 -1.64 12.90
CA ALA A 211 -23.08 -1.87 14.24
C ALA A 211 -24.41 -1.12 14.53
N ASP A 212 -24.59 0.09 13.97
CA ASP A 212 -25.76 0.92 14.18
C ASP A 212 -26.93 0.62 13.21
N LYS A 213 -26.77 -0.35 12.31
CA LYS A 213 -27.81 -0.71 11.35
C LYS A 213 -28.89 -1.59 12.03
N PRO A 214 -30.18 -1.44 11.64
CA PRO A 214 -31.29 -2.22 12.24
C PRO A 214 -31.29 -3.69 11.80
N TRP A 215 -30.45 -4.09 10.87
CA TRP A 215 -30.29 -5.45 10.35
C TRP A 215 -28.89 -5.97 10.66
N ARG A 216 -28.69 -7.29 10.53
CA ARG A 216 -27.41 -7.98 10.74
C ARG A 216 -27.12 -8.89 9.59
N LEU A 217 -25.83 -9.02 9.25
CA LEU A 217 -25.34 -10.00 8.28
C LEU A 217 -25.25 -11.36 8.94
N ASP A 218 -25.82 -12.38 8.31
CA ASP A 218 -25.65 -13.76 8.70
C ASP A 218 -24.57 -14.42 7.84
N TRP A 219 -23.48 -14.77 8.47
CA TRP A 219 -22.32 -15.38 7.80
C TRP A 219 -22.47 -16.88 7.83
N PHE A 220 -23.03 -17.42 6.76
CA PHE A 220 -23.37 -18.83 6.67
C PHE A 220 -22.14 -19.74 6.64
N TYR A 221 -21.09 -19.34 5.86
CA TYR A 221 -19.79 -20.01 5.83
C TYR A 221 -18.75 -19.12 6.48
N GLU A 222 -17.93 -19.71 7.37
CA GLU A 222 -16.83 -19.02 8.02
C GLU A 222 -15.50 -19.68 7.70
N VAL A 223 -14.57 -18.92 7.11
CA VAL A 223 -13.26 -19.40 6.68
C VAL A 223 -12.11 -18.64 7.35
N ARG A 224 -10.89 -19.16 7.25
CA ARG A 224 -9.73 -18.50 7.82
C ARG A 224 -9.13 -17.44 6.90
N HIS A 225 -9.09 -17.70 5.61
CA HIS A 225 -8.38 -16.89 4.62
C HIS A 225 -9.32 -16.37 3.54
N LEU A 226 -9.05 -15.16 3.04
CA LEU A 226 -9.84 -14.55 1.95
C LEU A 226 -9.73 -15.35 0.64
N SER A 227 -8.58 -15.97 0.38
CA SER A 227 -8.41 -16.88 -0.77
C SER A 227 -9.37 -18.07 -0.72
N THR A 228 -9.59 -18.65 0.47
CA THR A 228 -10.60 -19.71 0.65
C THR A 228 -12.00 -19.17 0.42
N SER A 229 -12.32 -17.98 0.93
CA SER A 229 -13.61 -17.33 0.69
C SER A 229 -13.85 -17.13 -0.81
N LEU A 230 -12.84 -16.67 -1.54
CA LEU A 230 -12.91 -16.48 -2.99
C LEU A 230 -13.14 -17.80 -3.72
N GLY A 231 -12.43 -18.89 -3.34
CA GLY A 231 -12.64 -20.22 -3.92
C GLY A 231 -14.05 -20.76 -3.68
N LEU A 232 -14.66 -20.51 -2.53
CA LEU A 232 -16.05 -20.90 -2.26
C LEU A 232 -17.05 -20.06 -3.08
N VAL A 233 -16.77 -18.76 -3.31
CA VAL A 233 -17.56 -17.93 -4.23
C VAL A 233 -17.46 -18.47 -5.65
N GLU A 234 -16.26 -18.80 -6.10
CA GLU A 234 -16.02 -19.38 -7.44
C GLU A 234 -16.76 -20.71 -7.64
N ALA A 235 -16.82 -21.53 -6.58
CA ALA A 235 -17.60 -22.77 -6.57
C ALA A 235 -19.13 -22.56 -6.54
N GLY A 236 -19.61 -21.31 -6.43
CA GLY A 236 -21.04 -20.98 -6.43
C GLY A 236 -21.77 -21.22 -5.11
N LEU A 237 -21.05 -21.30 -3.99
CA LEU A 237 -21.65 -21.55 -2.67
C LEU A 237 -22.26 -20.31 -2.03
N GLY A 238 -22.04 -19.12 -2.58
CA GLY A 238 -22.57 -17.87 -2.08
C GLY A 238 -21.77 -16.67 -2.53
N VAL A 239 -21.86 -15.57 -1.80
CA VAL A 239 -21.19 -14.31 -2.07
C VAL A 239 -20.33 -13.88 -0.88
N SER A 240 -19.35 -13.01 -1.11
CA SER A 240 -18.47 -12.55 -0.05
C SER A 240 -18.17 -11.05 -0.13
N ALA A 241 -18.03 -10.39 1.01
CA ALA A 241 -17.52 -9.04 1.07
C ALA A 241 -16.00 -9.08 1.27
N LEU A 242 -15.25 -8.69 0.24
CA LEU A 242 -13.80 -8.75 0.20
C LEU A 242 -13.18 -7.36 -0.01
N PRO A 243 -11.97 -7.12 0.50
CA PRO A 243 -11.21 -5.93 0.10
C PRO A 243 -10.94 -5.96 -1.41
N CYS A 244 -10.97 -4.81 -2.05
CA CYS A 244 -10.82 -4.70 -3.51
C CYS A 244 -9.53 -5.35 -4.04
N LEU A 245 -8.40 -5.21 -3.32
CA LEU A 245 -7.13 -5.85 -3.68
C LEU A 245 -7.16 -7.38 -3.60
N ALA A 246 -8.14 -7.97 -2.92
CA ALA A 246 -8.29 -9.43 -2.86
C ALA A 246 -8.97 -10.02 -4.11
N MET A 247 -9.47 -9.17 -5.00
CA MET A 247 -10.14 -9.62 -6.21
C MET A 247 -9.14 -10.05 -7.29
N PRO A 248 -9.46 -11.08 -8.09
CA PRO A 248 -8.61 -11.50 -9.20
C PRO A 248 -8.40 -10.37 -10.21
N HIS A 249 -7.16 -10.20 -10.68
CA HIS A 249 -6.80 -9.17 -11.65
C HIS A 249 -6.88 -9.65 -13.11
N SER A 250 -7.12 -10.93 -13.36
CA SER A 250 -7.13 -11.54 -14.70
C SER A 250 -8.54 -11.57 -15.27
N GLY A 251 -8.68 -11.16 -16.54
CA GLY A 251 -9.95 -11.10 -17.26
C GLY A 251 -10.65 -12.45 -17.51
N ASN A 252 -10.09 -13.57 -17.04
CA ASN A 252 -10.67 -14.92 -17.15
C ASN A 252 -11.27 -15.43 -15.83
N SER A 253 -11.47 -14.58 -14.83
CA SER A 253 -12.09 -14.99 -13.57
C SER A 253 -13.59 -15.14 -13.73
N THR A 254 -14.14 -16.25 -13.21
CA THR A 254 -15.59 -16.47 -13.08
C THR A 254 -16.21 -15.61 -11.99
N VAL A 255 -15.38 -14.97 -11.15
CA VAL A 255 -15.78 -14.10 -10.05
C VAL A 255 -15.61 -12.64 -10.45
N VAL A 256 -16.63 -11.85 -10.21
CA VAL A 256 -16.66 -10.41 -10.46
C VAL A 256 -16.76 -9.63 -9.15
N SER A 257 -16.37 -8.36 -9.19
CA SER A 257 -16.54 -7.42 -8.07
C SER A 257 -17.64 -6.42 -8.37
N VAL A 258 -18.50 -6.18 -7.38
CA VAL A 258 -19.52 -5.13 -7.43
C VAL A 258 -19.29 -4.18 -6.25
N PRO A 259 -19.29 -2.84 -6.43
CA PRO A 259 -19.13 -1.88 -5.35
C PRO A 259 -20.18 -2.06 -4.25
N LEU A 260 -19.73 -2.08 -2.98
CA LEU A 260 -20.58 -2.09 -1.79
C LEU A 260 -20.74 -0.67 -1.24
N VAL A 261 -21.98 -0.26 -1.02
CA VAL A 261 -22.34 1.09 -0.57
C VAL A 261 -23.30 1.07 0.64
N GLU A 262 -23.52 2.22 1.24
CA GLU A 262 -24.43 2.45 2.39
C GLU A 262 -24.10 1.66 3.67
N PRO A 263 -22.88 1.87 4.23
CA PRO A 263 -21.83 2.85 3.87
C PRO A 263 -20.73 2.27 2.98
N VAL A 264 -19.93 3.13 2.34
CA VAL A 264 -18.67 2.67 1.72
C VAL A 264 -17.67 2.37 2.82
N ILE A 265 -17.46 1.08 3.13
CA ILE A 265 -16.50 0.63 4.14
C ILE A 265 -15.12 0.51 3.48
N ARG A 266 -14.12 1.12 4.12
CA ARG A 266 -12.73 1.14 3.62
C ARG A 266 -11.77 0.68 4.70
N ARG A 267 -10.67 0.07 4.28
CA ARG A 267 -9.53 -0.25 5.16
C ARG A 267 -8.26 0.43 4.67
N THR A 268 -7.40 0.81 5.59
CA THR A 268 -6.06 1.31 5.27
C THR A 268 -5.02 0.25 5.61
N LEU A 269 -4.24 -0.16 4.61
CA LEU A 269 -3.03 -0.95 4.81
C LEU A 269 -1.84 -0.01 4.86
N GLY A 270 -0.87 -0.34 5.67
CA GLY A 270 0.34 0.45 5.82
C GLY A 270 1.53 -0.39 6.28
N MET A 271 2.69 0.21 6.13
CA MET A 271 3.93 -0.31 6.70
C MET A 271 3.99 0.07 8.17
N ILE A 272 4.35 -0.89 9.01
CA ILE A 272 4.59 -0.68 10.44
C ILE A 272 6.06 -0.94 10.76
N ARG A 273 6.67 -0.07 11.54
CA ARG A 273 8.04 -0.21 12.04
C ARG A 273 8.17 0.39 13.44
N VAL A 274 9.18 -0.05 14.17
CA VAL A 274 9.51 0.56 15.47
C VAL A 274 10.03 1.97 15.26
N LYS A 275 9.48 2.94 16.02
CA LYS A 275 9.93 4.34 15.98
C LYS A 275 11.42 4.47 16.28
N ASN A 276 12.09 5.34 15.57
CA ASN A 276 13.51 5.69 15.79
C ASN A 276 14.47 4.49 15.71
N ARG A 277 14.03 3.33 15.23
CA ARG A 277 14.89 2.19 14.96
C ARG A 277 15.25 2.18 13.48
N PRO A 278 16.55 2.33 13.14
CA PRO A 278 16.98 2.24 11.75
C PRO A 278 16.77 0.80 11.23
N LEU A 279 16.32 0.69 9.99
CA LEU A 279 16.29 -0.57 9.27
C LEU A 279 17.70 -0.90 8.76
N SER A 280 17.96 -2.18 8.50
CA SER A 280 19.14 -2.57 7.73
C SER A 280 19.10 -1.94 6.34
N ALA A 281 20.25 -1.78 5.70
CA ALA A 281 20.31 -1.19 4.35
C ALA A 281 19.46 -1.98 3.34
N ALA A 282 19.42 -3.30 3.45
CA ALA A 282 18.58 -4.17 2.63
C ALA A 282 17.08 -3.98 2.92
N ALA A 283 16.70 -3.92 4.19
CA ALA A 283 15.32 -3.71 4.61
C ALA A 283 14.80 -2.32 4.20
N GLU A 284 15.62 -1.26 4.34
CA GLU A 284 15.27 0.10 3.91
C GLU A 284 15.01 0.17 2.40
N ARG A 285 15.76 -0.58 1.59
CA ARG A 285 15.55 -0.64 0.13
C ARG A 285 14.24 -1.32 -0.24
N LEU A 286 13.94 -2.46 0.40
CA LEU A 286 12.65 -3.12 0.15
C LEU A 286 11.49 -2.24 0.64
N ALA A 287 11.63 -1.62 1.79
CA ALA A 287 10.64 -0.68 2.33
C ALA A 287 10.40 0.51 1.39
N SER A 288 11.47 1.13 0.88
CA SER A 288 11.40 2.25 -0.07
C SER A 288 10.76 1.84 -1.39
N LEU A 289 11.08 0.64 -1.90
CA LEU A 289 10.47 0.10 -3.11
C LEU A 289 8.96 -0.14 -2.93
N LEU A 290 8.57 -0.71 -1.80
CA LEU A 290 7.16 -0.91 -1.45
C LEU A 290 6.41 0.42 -1.41
N LEU A 291 6.97 1.44 -0.76
CA LEU A 291 6.39 2.78 -0.71
C LEU A 291 6.22 3.38 -2.11
N LEU A 292 7.23 3.22 -2.97
CA LEU A 292 7.19 3.72 -4.34
C LEU A 292 6.10 3.06 -5.17
N MET A 293 6.05 1.73 -5.16
CA MET A 293 5.11 0.96 -5.98
C MET A 293 3.67 1.15 -5.52
N TRP A 294 3.44 1.30 -4.22
CA TRP A 294 2.09 1.36 -3.68
C TRP A 294 1.39 2.69 -3.97
N THR A 295 2.12 3.78 -4.06
CA THR A 295 1.56 5.08 -4.46
C THR A 295 1.07 5.11 -5.90
N ASP A 296 1.69 4.31 -6.80
CA ASP A 296 1.34 4.29 -8.22
C ASP A 296 0.20 3.30 -8.53
N GLU A 297 0.22 2.08 -7.94
CA GLU A 297 -0.77 1.04 -8.24
C GLU A 297 -2.12 1.26 -7.54
N ALA A 298 -2.13 1.75 -6.32
CA ALA A 298 -3.37 2.07 -5.60
C ALA A 298 -4.19 3.15 -6.33
N GLY A 299 -3.51 4.10 -6.99
CA GLY A 299 -4.16 5.12 -7.82
C GLY A 299 -4.75 4.58 -9.12
N ALA A 300 -4.19 3.52 -9.72
CA ALA A 300 -4.66 2.95 -10.98
C ALA A 300 -5.83 1.98 -10.80
N LEU A 301 -5.75 1.08 -9.81
CA LEU A 301 -6.85 0.15 -9.47
C LEU A 301 -8.11 0.90 -9.00
N TRP A 302 -7.90 2.00 -8.30
CA TRP A 302 -8.97 2.81 -7.75
C TRP A 302 -9.71 3.61 -8.82
N ARG A 303 -9.02 4.13 -9.82
CA ARG A 303 -9.66 4.84 -10.96
C ARG A 303 -10.67 3.95 -11.67
N ASN A 304 -10.35 2.69 -11.91
CA ASN A 304 -11.27 1.74 -12.58
C ASN A 304 -12.54 1.42 -11.76
N VAL A 305 -12.47 1.48 -10.43
CA VAL A 305 -13.65 1.26 -9.55
C VAL A 305 -14.45 2.55 -9.35
N VAL A 306 -13.78 3.71 -9.27
CA VAL A 306 -14.42 5.03 -9.09
C VAL A 306 -15.04 5.55 -10.39
N ASP A 307 -14.39 5.34 -11.54
CA ASP A 307 -14.95 5.74 -12.84
C ASP A 307 -16.24 4.97 -13.16
N ALA A 308 -16.40 3.76 -12.63
CA ALA A 308 -17.68 3.04 -12.67
C ALA A 308 -18.79 3.67 -11.79
N THR A 309 -18.40 4.48 -10.78
CA THR A 309 -19.36 5.13 -9.86
C THR A 309 -19.67 6.61 -10.22
N HIS A 310 -18.84 7.26 -11.06
CA HIS A 310 -19.01 8.68 -11.41
C HIS A 310 -19.59 8.90 -12.82
N ASN A 311 -19.81 7.86 -13.63
CA ASN A 311 -20.49 7.94 -14.92
C ASN A 311 -21.99 7.63 -14.82
N THR A 312 -22.62 8.12 -13.78
CA THR A 312 -24.10 8.15 -13.64
C THR A 312 -24.56 9.51 -13.22
#